data_495927e3fef7661c1e1d3185d63c476b
#
_entry.id   495927e3fef7661c1e1d3185d63c476b
#
_cell.length_a   1.000
_cell.length_b   1.000
_cell.length_c   1.000
_cell.angle_alpha   90.00
_cell.angle_beta   90.00
_cell.angle_gamma   90.00
#
_symmetry.space_group_name_H-M   'P 1'
#
loop_
_entity.id
_entity.type
_entity.pdbx_description
1 polymer ?
#
loop_
_entity_poly.entity_id
_entity_poly.type
_entity_poly.pdbx_seq_one_letter_code
_entity_poly.pdbx_strand_id
1 'polypeptide(L)'
;MKRLLSLLLLLSAMQSVAAVPAAADVPAAANNVPAAGRADAILAGVSDGFRALGAYGVSFEVRSDEYVTRGRYAVEGENYYLVLGDAEVYCDGAVRYEVDNRRREVTIDVVDTGSRNILNNPVHAFAFLG
;
A
#
# COMPACT_ATOMS: atom_id res chain seq x y z
N MET A 1 4.40 -15.56 -22.78
CA MET A 1 4.65 -14.18 -23.24
C MET A 1 3.39 -13.30 -23.37
N LYS A 2 2.19 -13.83 -23.62
CA LYS A 2 0.96 -13.02 -23.76
C LYS A 2 0.39 -12.46 -22.44
N ARG A 3 0.77 -12.99 -21.28
CA ARG A 3 0.29 -12.55 -19.97
C ARG A 3 1.04 -11.35 -19.38
N LEU A 4 2.28 -11.11 -19.80
CA LEU A 4 3.07 -9.94 -19.39
C LEU A 4 2.59 -8.64 -20.06
N LEU A 5 2.02 -8.74 -21.26
CA LEU A 5 1.47 -7.57 -21.96
C LEU A 5 0.18 -7.06 -21.31
N SER A 6 -0.64 -7.95 -20.75
CA SER A 6 -1.88 -7.56 -20.05
C SER A 6 -1.61 -6.85 -18.75
N LEU A 7 -0.54 -7.20 -18.03
CA LEU A 7 -0.17 -6.54 -16.79
C LEU A 7 0.37 -5.11 -17.05
N LEU A 8 1.05 -4.92 -18.17
CA LEU A 8 1.55 -3.59 -18.58
C LEU A 8 0.43 -2.65 -19.02
N LEU A 9 -0.67 -3.20 -19.57
CA LEU A 9 -1.82 -2.41 -19.99
C LEU A 9 -2.68 -1.93 -18.81
N LEU A 10 -2.72 -2.70 -17.72
CA LEU A 10 -3.40 -2.30 -16.47
C LEU A 10 -2.64 -1.18 -15.72
N LEU A 11 -1.34 -1.10 -15.86
CA LEU A 11 -0.53 -0.05 -15.23
C LEU A 11 -0.73 1.33 -15.91
N SER A 12 -1.11 1.36 -17.18
CA SER A 12 -1.37 2.62 -17.91
C SER A 12 -2.77 3.19 -17.66
N ALA A 13 -3.71 2.40 -17.14
CA ALA A 13 -5.06 2.86 -16.81
C ALA A 13 -5.16 3.50 -15.40
N MET A 14 -4.13 3.41 -14.58
CA MET A 14 -4.10 4.01 -13.22
C MET A 14 -3.65 5.50 -13.21
N GLN A 15 -3.56 6.18 -14.36
CA GLN A 15 -3.24 7.62 -14.39
C GLN A 15 -4.45 8.53 -14.13
N SER A 16 -5.61 7.96 -13.83
CA SER A 16 -6.71 8.75 -13.28
C SER A 16 -6.69 8.65 -11.76
N VAL A 17 -5.65 9.23 -11.13
CA VAL A 17 -5.80 9.70 -9.77
C VAL A 17 -6.86 10.78 -9.84
N ALA A 18 -8.07 10.41 -9.47
CA ALA A 18 -9.10 11.39 -9.17
C ALA A 18 -8.45 12.40 -8.22
N ALA A 19 -8.43 13.65 -8.65
CA ALA A 19 -7.99 14.75 -7.82
C ALA A 19 -8.52 14.52 -6.41
N VAL A 20 -7.64 14.53 -5.43
CA VAL A 20 -8.03 14.67 -4.02
C VAL A 20 -9.02 15.82 -4.03
N PRO A 21 -10.29 15.63 -3.64
CA PRO A 21 -11.23 16.72 -3.61
C PRO A 21 -10.58 17.81 -2.76
N ALA A 22 -10.39 18.96 -3.37
CA ALA A 22 -9.93 20.16 -2.68
C ALA A 22 -10.76 20.26 -1.42
N ALA A 23 -10.10 20.50 -0.29
CA ALA A 23 -10.66 20.57 1.04
C ALA A 23 -12.14 21.02 1.00
N ALA A 24 -13.03 20.05 1.10
CA ALA A 24 -14.43 20.36 1.31
C ALA A 24 -14.49 21.17 2.60
N ASP A 25 -15.17 22.31 2.57
CA ASP A 25 -15.42 23.17 3.72
C ASP A 25 -15.69 22.31 4.95
N VAL A 26 -14.72 22.27 5.87
CA VAL A 26 -14.91 21.64 7.17
C VAL A 26 -15.89 22.53 7.90
N PRO A 27 -17.10 22.08 8.21
CA PRO A 27 -18.08 22.92 8.88
C PRO A 27 -17.48 23.40 10.20
N ALA A 28 -17.69 24.69 10.50
CA ALA A 28 -17.15 25.38 11.68
C ALA A 28 -17.46 24.71 13.03
N ALA A 29 -18.33 23.71 13.05
CA ALA A 29 -18.64 22.90 14.24
C ALA A 29 -17.53 21.92 14.64
N ALA A 30 -16.53 21.66 13.78
CA ALA A 30 -15.42 20.73 14.06
C ALA A 30 -14.34 21.32 15.01
N ASN A 31 -14.46 22.60 15.39
CA ASN A 31 -13.42 23.28 16.16
C ASN A 31 -13.43 22.97 17.68
N ASN A 32 -14.40 22.20 18.17
CA ASN A 32 -14.53 21.86 19.59
C ASN A 32 -14.11 20.41 19.93
N VAL A 33 -13.59 19.65 18.97
CA VAL A 33 -13.08 18.31 19.23
C VAL A 33 -11.68 18.44 19.82
N PRO A 34 -11.36 17.76 20.95
CA PRO A 34 -10.00 17.71 21.49
C PRO A 34 -9.00 17.29 20.40
N ALA A 35 -7.79 17.84 20.43
CA ALA A 35 -6.79 17.61 19.38
C ALA A 35 -6.54 16.11 19.12
N ALA A 36 -6.55 15.27 20.16
CA ALA A 36 -6.44 13.80 20.05
C ALA A 36 -7.61 13.21 19.26
N GLY A 37 -8.86 13.56 19.61
CA GLY A 37 -10.04 13.05 18.90
C GLY A 37 -10.12 13.52 17.44
N ARG A 38 -9.54 14.70 17.13
CA ARG A 38 -9.43 15.18 15.76
C ARG A 38 -8.42 14.39 14.94
N ALA A 39 -7.29 14.04 15.54
CA ALA A 39 -6.29 13.19 14.90
C ALA A 39 -6.86 11.80 14.59
N ASP A 40 -7.54 11.19 15.56
CA ASP A 40 -8.19 9.89 15.39
C ASP A 40 -9.25 9.91 14.28
N ALA A 41 -10.06 10.98 14.22
CA ALA A 41 -11.05 11.13 13.16
C ALA A 41 -10.41 11.27 11.77
N ILE A 42 -9.28 11.97 11.64
CA ILE A 42 -8.52 12.07 10.40
C ILE A 42 -7.95 10.71 9.99
N LEU A 43 -7.32 10.01 10.92
CA LEU A 43 -6.73 8.69 10.67
C LEU A 43 -7.82 7.66 10.30
N ALA A 44 -8.96 7.68 10.98
CA ALA A 44 -10.11 6.84 10.63
C ALA A 44 -10.60 7.15 9.22
N GLY A 45 -10.75 8.40 8.86
CA GLY A 45 -11.17 8.82 7.52
C GLY A 45 -10.18 8.37 6.42
N VAL A 46 -8.88 8.43 6.68
CA VAL A 46 -7.86 7.90 5.76
C VAL A 46 -7.98 6.38 5.63
N SER A 47 -8.09 5.67 6.75
CA SER A 47 -8.23 4.20 6.74
C SER A 47 -9.48 3.75 5.99
N ASP A 48 -10.61 4.42 6.21
CA ASP A 48 -11.87 4.12 5.53
C ASP A 48 -11.80 4.44 4.04
N GLY A 49 -11.13 5.54 3.67
CA GLY A 49 -10.86 5.87 2.28
C GLY A 49 -10.08 4.79 1.56
N PHE A 50 -9.02 4.26 2.16
CA PHE A 50 -8.24 3.15 1.57
C PHE A 50 -9.02 1.85 1.53
N ARG A 51 -9.82 1.51 2.54
CA ARG A 51 -10.70 0.34 2.53
C ARG A 51 -11.76 0.39 1.43
N ALA A 52 -12.22 1.58 1.09
CA ALA A 52 -13.21 1.78 0.02
C ALA A 52 -12.62 1.60 -1.40
N LEU A 53 -11.28 1.64 -1.53
CA LEU A 53 -10.62 1.35 -2.79
C LEU A 53 -10.57 -0.16 -2.99
N GLY A 54 -11.11 -0.65 -4.12
CA GLY A 54 -11.01 -2.07 -4.48
C GLY A 54 -9.56 -2.49 -4.78
N ALA A 55 -8.79 -1.58 -5.36
CA ALA A 55 -7.37 -1.75 -5.64
C ALA A 55 -6.67 -0.39 -5.59
N TYR A 56 -5.42 -0.38 -5.13
CA TYR A 56 -4.60 0.82 -5.13
C TYR A 56 -3.11 0.49 -5.23
N GLY A 57 -2.32 1.48 -5.62
CA GLY A 57 -0.86 1.37 -5.67
C GLY A 57 -0.19 2.53 -4.95
N VAL A 58 0.95 2.25 -4.34
CA VAL A 58 1.76 3.22 -3.60
C VAL A 58 3.20 3.12 -4.04
N SER A 59 3.83 4.27 -4.29
CA SER A 59 5.27 4.39 -4.43
C SER A 59 5.83 5.06 -3.18
N PHE A 60 6.95 4.55 -2.69
CA PHE A 60 7.56 5.04 -1.46
C PHE A 60 9.09 5.07 -1.58
N GLU A 61 9.72 5.80 -0.68
CA GLU A 61 11.16 5.87 -0.56
C GLU A 61 11.54 5.61 0.90
N VAL A 62 12.45 4.67 1.09
CA VAL A 62 13.07 4.39 2.39
C VAL A 62 14.40 5.11 2.43
N ARG A 63 14.57 6.00 3.40
CA ARG A 63 15.80 6.74 3.63
C ARG A 63 16.42 6.33 4.96
N SER A 64 17.70 6.05 4.94
CA SER A 64 18.55 5.96 6.12
C SER A 64 19.76 6.88 5.93
N ASP A 65 20.60 7.00 6.95
CA ASP A 65 21.82 7.82 6.86
C ASP A 65 22.79 7.28 5.81
N GLU A 66 22.71 5.99 5.48
CA GLU A 66 23.65 5.29 4.60
C GLU A 66 23.09 5.04 3.18
N TYR A 67 21.79 4.97 3.00
CA TYR A 67 21.20 4.62 1.72
C TYR A 67 19.79 5.18 1.51
N VAL A 68 19.42 5.25 0.24
CA VAL A 68 18.06 5.56 -0.20
C VAL A 68 17.59 4.43 -1.12
N THR A 69 16.48 3.81 -0.80
CA THR A 69 15.88 2.77 -1.62
C THR A 69 14.44 3.15 -1.95
N ARG A 70 14.07 2.97 -3.22
CA ARG A 70 12.70 3.19 -3.69
C ARG A 70 11.98 1.88 -3.81
N GLY A 71 10.71 1.91 -3.44
CA GLY A 71 9.82 0.78 -3.57
C GLY A 71 8.46 1.19 -4.10
N ARG A 72 7.69 0.19 -4.46
CA ARG A 72 6.29 0.35 -4.83
C ARG A 72 5.55 -0.91 -4.44
N TYR A 73 4.28 -0.77 -4.11
CA TYR A 73 3.39 -1.91 -3.97
C TYR A 73 2.01 -1.62 -4.56
N ALA A 74 1.31 -2.67 -4.93
CA ALA A 74 -0.08 -2.63 -5.33
C ALA A 74 -0.85 -3.66 -4.49
N VAL A 75 -2.07 -3.31 -4.12
CA VAL A 75 -2.96 -4.13 -3.29
C VAL A 75 -4.31 -4.25 -3.99
N GLU A 76 -4.89 -5.44 -3.98
CA GLU A 76 -6.25 -5.74 -4.40
C GLU A 76 -6.83 -6.79 -3.44
N GLY A 77 -7.70 -6.37 -2.53
CA GLY A 77 -8.16 -7.20 -1.43
C GLY A 77 -6.99 -7.67 -0.56
N GLU A 78 -6.84 -8.98 -0.40
CA GLU A 78 -5.73 -9.59 0.32
C GLU A 78 -4.51 -9.89 -0.57
N ASN A 79 -4.63 -9.66 -1.89
CA ASN A 79 -3.54 -9.87 -2.82
C ASN A 79 -2.64 -8.65 -2.86
N TYR A 80 -1.34 -8.88 -3.01
CA TYR A 80 -0.42 -7.76 -3.21
C TYR A 80 0.81 -8.14 -4.04
N TYR A 81 1.40 -7.10 -4.60
CA TYR A 81 2.69 -7.13 -5.26
C TYR A 81 3.55 -6.01 -4.69
N LEU A 82 4.76 -6.31 -4.26
CA LEU A 82 5.70 -5.35 -3.68
C LEU A 82 7.04 -5.46 -4.40
N VAL A 83 7.64 -4.33 -4.71
CA VAL A 83 9.02 -4.23 -5.22
C VAL A 83 9.81 -3.35 -4.28
N LEU A 84 10.97 -3.81 -3.85
CA LEU A 84 11.93 -3.04 -3.08
C LEU A 84 13.36 -3.40 -3.50
N GLY A 85 14.02 -2.49 -4.22
CA GLY A 85 15.33 -2.77 -4.80
C GLY A 85 15.27 -3.98 -5.75
N ASP A 86 16.09 -5.00 -5.49
CA ASP A 86 16.18 -6.24 -6.29
C ASP A 86 15.17 -7.32 -5.85
N ALA A 87 14.40 -7.07 -4.79
CA ALA A 87 13.39 -7.99 -4.29
C ALA A 87 12.00 -7.69 -4.86
N GLU A 88 11.33 -8.75 -5.27
CA GLU A 88 9.92 -8.70 -5.69
C GLU A 88 9.12 -9.68 -4.84
N VAL A 89 7.96 -9.25 -4.36
CA VAL A 89 7.08 -10.07 -3.55
C VAL A 89 5.72 -10.16 -4.20
N TYR A 90 5.23 -11.36 -4.32
CA TYR A 90 3.89 -11.67 -4.82
C TYR A 90 3.11 -12.38 -3.71
N CYS A 91 1.87 -12.01 -3.50
CA CYS A 91 0.99 -12.65 -2.54
C CYS A 91 -0.41 -12.82 -3.12
N ASP A 92 -0.98 -13.99 -2.93
CA ASP A 92 -2.34 -14.34 -3.32
C ASP A 92 -3.34 -14.33 -2.14
N GLY A 93 -2.96 -13.69 -1.04
CA GLY A 93 -3.73 -13.64 0.20
C GLY A 93 -3.45 -14.78 1.17
N ALA A 94 -2.82 -15.86 0.73
CA ALA A 94 -2.49 -17.03 1.56
C ALA A 94 -0.99 -17.33 1.57
N VAL A 95 -0.36 -17.29 0.40
CA VAL A 95 1.04 -17.62 0.20
C VAL A 95 1.78 -16.40 -0.34
N ARG A 96 2.97 -16.20 0.19
CA ARG A 96 3.88 -15.13 -0.18
C ARG A 96 5.08 -15.72 -0.90
N TYR A 97 5.39 -15.20 -2.07
CA TYR A 97 6.53 -15.56 -2.91
C TYR A 97 7.48 -14.36 -2.95
N GLU A 98 8.64 -14.49 -2.34
CA GLU A 98 9.69 -13.47 -2.43
C GLU A 98 10.75 -13.91 -3.43
N VAL A 99 10.95 -13.12 -4.47
CA VAL A 99 11.94 -13.32 -5.52
C VAL A 99 13.10 -12.37 -5.28
N ASP A 100 14.26 -12.92 -4.96
CA ASP A 100 15.53 -12.17 -4.94
C ASP A 100 16.19 -12.31 -6.34
N ASN A 101 16.05 -11.29 -7.15
CA ASN A 101 16.58 -11.28 -8.51
C ASN A 101 18.11 -11.28 -8.55
N ARG A 102 18.75 -10.78 -7.51
CA ARG A 102 20.21 -10.74 -7.39
C ARG A 102 20.79 -12.13 -7.10
N ARG A 103 20.15 -12.84 -6.16
CA ARG A 103 20.57 -14.19 -5.76
C ARG A 103 19.96 -15.28 -6.64
N ARG A 104 18.93 -14.95 -7.42
CA ARG A 104 18.10 -15.89 -8.19
C ARG A 104 17.44 -16.95 -7.29
N GLU A 105 16.96 -16.50 -6.15
CA GLU A 105 16.29 -17.33 -5.14
C GLU A 105 14.81 -16.96 -5.05
N VAL A 106 13.99 -17.95 -4.73
CA VAL A 106 12.57 -17.74 -4.41
C VAL A 106 12.32 -18.34 -3.05
N THR A 107 11.83 -17.53 -2.14
CA THR A 107 11.35 -17.96 -0.81
C THR A 107 9.83 -18.02 -0.84
N ILE A 108 9.27 -19.09 -0.32
CA ILE A 108 7.82 -19.32 -0.26
C ILE A 108 7.42 -19.43 1.20
N ASP A 109 6.56 -18.52 1.66
CA ASP A 109 6.10 -18.43 3.04
C ASP A 109 4.58 -18.29 3.12
N VAL A 110 4.02 -18.62 4.27
CA VAL A 110 2.65 -18.28 4.62
C VAL A 110 2.57 -16.80 5.00
N VAL A 111 1.53 -16.13 4.58
CA VAL A 111 1.33 -14.71 4.88
C VAL A 111 1.14 -14.50 6.37
N ASP A 112 1.88 -13.57 6.96
CA ASP A 112 1.60 -13.04 8.28
C ASP A 112 0.49 -12.00 8.20
N THR A 113 -0.75 -12.45 8.37
CA THR A 113 -1.94 -11.58 8.31
C THR A 113 -2.03 -10.60 9.46
N GLY A 114 -1.28 -10.80 10.54
CA GLY A 114 -1.22 -9.90 11.69
C GLY A 114 -0.13 -8.83 11.58
N SER A 115 0.76 -8.94 10.61
CA SER A 115 1.86 -7.99 10.47
C SER A 115 1.37 -6.62 10.02
N ARG A 116 1.80 -5.58 10.73
CA ARG A 116 1.60 -4.18 10.35
C ARG A 116 2.84 -3.58 9.68
N ASN A 117 3.87 -4.38 9.46
CA ASN A 117 5.05 -3.95 8.72
C ASN A 117 4.72 -3.99 7.22
N ILE A 118 4.78 -2.83 6.58
CA ILE A 118 4.50 -2.65 5.15
C ILE A 118 5.35 -3.56 4.24
N LEU A 119 6.55 -3.92 4.67
CA LEU A 119 7.42 -4.81 3.90
C LEU A 119 7.04 -6.29 4.05
N ASN A 120 6.35 -6.64 5.14
CA ASN A 120 5.85 -7.99 5.37
C ASN A 120 4.45 -8.18 4.80
N ASN A 121 3.57 -7.20 5.03
CA ASN A 121 2.20 -7.22 4.54
C ASN A 121 1.69 -5.79 4.29
N PRO A 122 1.75 -5.28 3.05
CA PRO A 122 1.31 -3.93 2.73
C PRO A 122 -0.22 -3.74 2.76
N VAL A 123 -1.01 -4.82 2.83
CA VAL A 123 -2.49 -4.74 2.87
C VAL A 123 -2.96 -3.89 4.06
N HIS A 124 -2.25 -3.94 5.18
CA HIS A 124 -2.59 -3.21 6.40
C HIS A 124 -1.84 -1.88 6.56
N ALA A 125 -1.14 -1.41 5.53
CA ALA A 125 -0.31 -0.20 5.59
C ALA A 125 -1.06 1.05 6.08
N PHE A 126 -2.36 1.16 5.78
CA PHE A 126 -3.21 2.28 6.15
C PHE A 126 -4.28 1.94 7.20
N ALA A 127 -4.16 0.79 7.87
CA ALA A 127 -5.02 0.42 8.99
C ALA A 127 -4.45 1.00 10.30
N PHE A 128 -4.61 2.31 10.50
CA PHE A 128 -4.04 3.02 11.66
C PHE A 128 -4.82 2.76 12.96
N LEU A 129 -6.11 2.50 12.85
CA LEU A 129 -7.02 2.27 13.95
C LEU A 129 -7.72 0.92 13.73
N GLY A 130 -7.23 -0.12 14.38
CA GLY A 130 -7.82 -1.46 14.24
C GLY A 130 -7.25 -2.43 15.23
#